data_1a7e2ccb9f324ec9948b9f4bbb4c6793
#
_entry.id   1a7e2ccb9f324ec9948b9f4bbb4c6793
#
_cell.length_a   1.000
_cell.length_b   1.000
_cell.length_c   1.000
_cell.angle_alpha   90.00
_cell.angle_beta   90.00
_cell.angle_gamma   90.00
#
_symmetry.space_group_name_H-M   'P 1'
#
loop_
_entity.id
_entity.type
_entity.pdbx_description
1 polymer ?
#
loop_
_entity_poly.entity_id
_entity_poly.type
_entity_poly.pdbx_seq_one_letter_code
_entity_poly.pdbx_strand_id
1 'polypeptide(L)'
;MKKASSFFFTAIFLSSVLAACSGPQGPSKSLNVTMTDFVFSPNTFTVPAGEQISFSATNNGAVTHSFVIMKSGVQVAGHFTDTDKPNIYWDVEQIAPGQSVKEMFTSPDDPGQYEIICGVAGHFEAGMVAKLIVVK
;
A
#
# COMPACT_ATOMS: atom_id res chain seq x y z
N MET A 1 -46.96 -27.88 54.08
CA MET A 1 -46.61 -26.63 53.42
C MET A 1 -45.13 -26.70 53.09
N LYS A 2 -44.76 -27.04 51.83
CA LYS A 2 -43.36 -27.15 51.37
C LYS A 2 -43.05 -25.94 50.49
N LYS A 3 -42.07 -25.09 50.91
CA LYS A 3 -41.65 -23.95 50.17
C LYS A 3 -40.56 -24.44 49.16
N ALA A 4 -40.83 -24.28 47.87
CA ALA A 4 -39.85 -24.51 46.80
C ALA A 4 -39.01 -23.25 46.65
N SER A 5 -37.70 -23.39 46.88
CA SER A 5 -36.70 -22.35 46.63
C SER A 5 -36.17 -22.49 45.20
N SER A 6 -36.49 -21.53 44.35
CA SER A 6 -36.02 -21.50 42.97
C SER A 6 -34.65 -20.80 42.91
N PHE A 7 -33.60 -21.54 42.62
CA PHE A 7 -32.26 -20.98 42.38
C PHE A 7 -32.15 -20.55 40.89
N PHE A 8 -32.11 -19.25 40.67
CA PHE A 8 -31.76 -18.69 39.37
C PHE A 8 -30.26 -18.72 39.17
N PHE A 9 -29.81 -19.60 38.28
CA PHE A 9 -28.41 -19.62 37.84
C PHE A 9 -28.24 -18.58 36.72
N THR A 10 -27.63 -17.46 37.06
CA THR A 10 -27.25 -16.42 36.06
C THR A 10 -25.93 -16.85 35.41
N ALA A 11 -26.00 -17.35 34.19
CA ALA A 11 -24.82 -17.65 33.38
C ALA A 11 -24.24 -16.35 32.82
N ILE A 12 -23.11 -15.92 33.37
CA ILE A 12 -22.33 -14.79 32.83
C ILE A 12 -21.55 -15.29 31.63
N PHE A 13 -21.99 -14.94 30.42
CA PHE A 13 -21.22 -15.15 29.19
C PHE A 13 -20.07 -14.13 29.13
N LEU A 14 -18.88 -14.58 29.45
CA LEU A 14 -17.67 -13.79 29.30
C LEU A 14 -17.27 -13.79 27.82
N SER A 15 -17.69 -12.77 27.08
CA SER A 15 -17.29 -12.57 25.68
C SER A 15 -15.83 -12.15 25.61
N SER A 16 -14.94 -13.10 25.28
CA SER A 16 -13.54 -12.81 24.98
C SER A 16 -13.44 -12.09 23.66
N VAL A 17 -13.22 -10.77 23.69
CA VAL A 17 -12.86 -9.96 22.52
C VAL A 17 -11.42 -10.31 22.17
N LEU A 18 -11.20 -11.15 21.15
CA LEU A 18 -9.89 -11.32 20.54
C LEU A 18 -9.55 -10.02 19.81
N ALA A 19 -8.75 -9.17 20.44
CA ALA A 19 -8.07 -8.08 19.75
C ALA A 19 -7.04 -8.70 18.78
N ALA A 20 -7.37 -8.76 17.49
CA ALA A 20 -6.41 -9.09 16.45
C ALA A 20 -5.42 -7.93 16.36
N CYS A 21 -4.29 -8.05 17.06
CA CYS A 21 -3.13 -7.21 16.82
C CYS A 21 -2.60 -7.57 15.43
N SER A 22 -2.86 -6.72 14.42
CA SER A 22 -2.10 -6.74 13.18
C SER A 22 -0.70 -6.24 13.52
N GLY A 23 0.21 -7.18 13.82
CA GLY A 23 1.64 -6.90 13.95
C GLY A 23 2.22 -6.39 12.63
N PRO A 24 3.46 -5.87 12.63
CA PRO A 24 4.10 -5.43 11.40
C PRO A 24 4.08 -6.57 10.38
N GLN A 25 3.42 -6.34 9.26
CA GLN A 25 3.38 -7.33 8.19
C GLN A 25 4.79 -7.48 7.63
N GLY A 26 5.29 -8.73 7.62
CA GLY A 26 6.55 -9.07 6.97
C GLY A 26 6.52 -8.76 5.46
N PRO A 27 7.65 -8.99 4.74
CA PRO A 27 7.72 -8.72 3.32
C PRO A 27 6.65 -9.52 2.56
N SER A 28 5.95 -8.85 1.64
CA SER A 28 4.86 -9.42 0.85
C SER A 28 5.23 -9.50 -0.62
N LYS A 29 4.88 -10.61 -1.29
CA LYS A 29 4.96 -10.71 -2.76
C LYS A 29 3.72 -10.12 -3.46
N SER A 30 2.83 -9.47 -2.70
CA SER A 30 1.67 -8.76 -3.22
C SER A 30 1.68 -7.31 -2.76
N LEU A 31 1.64 -6.39 -3.70
CA LEU A 31 1.57 -4.96 -3.49
C LEU A 31 0.18 -4.49 -3.96
N ASN A 32 -0.69 -4.21 -3.00
CA ASN A 32 -2.04 -3.75 -3.28
C ASN A 32 -2.18 -2.30 -2.82
N VAL A 33 -2.61 -1.42 -3.72
CA VAL A 33 -2.77 0.00 -3.44
C VAL A 33 -4.14 0.51 -3.88
N THR A 34 -4.77 1.30 -3.04
CA THR A 34 -5.91 2.14 -3.40
C THR A 34 -5.41 3.57 -3.59
N MET A 35 -5.77 4.17 -4.70
CA MET A 35 -5.47 5.56 -5.02
C MET A 35 -6.72 6.39 -4.82
N THR A 36 -6.59 7.51 -4.14
CA THR A 36 -7.57 8.60 -4.11
C THR A 36 -6.85 9.88 -4.49
N ASP A 37 -7.57 11.00 -4.61
CA ASP A 37 -6.93 12.22 -5.06
C ASP A 37 -5.79 12.61 -4.12
N PHE A 38 -4.57 12.56 -4.68
CA PHE A 38 -3.27 12.83 -4.08
C PHE A 38 -2.82 11.89 -2.95
N VAL A 39 -3.42 10.68 -2.83
CA VAL A 39 -3.08 9.72 -1.77
C VAL A 39 -2.92 8.30 -2.30
N PHE A 40 -1.83 7.63 -1.91
CA PHE A 40 -1.68 6.18 -1.97
C PHE A 40 -2.03 5.55 -0.61
N SER A 41 -2.85 4.50 -0.60
CA SER A 41 -3.22 3.77 0.62
C SER A 41 -3.04 2.26 0.42
N PRO A 42 -2.16 1.58 1.17
CA PRO A 42 -1.19 2.16 2.11
C PRO A 42 -0.13 3.03 1.41
N ASN A 43 0.63 3.81 2.18
CA ASN A 43 1.74 4.64 1.68
C ASN A 43 3.13 4.06 1.98
N THR A 44 3.19 2.83 2.45
CA THR A 44 4.43 2.10 2.69
C THR A 44 4.21 0.63 2.38
N PHE A 45 5.09 0.06 1.58
CA PHE A 45 5.07 -1.33 1.17
C PHE A 45 6.40 -1.98 1.51
N THR A 46 6.38 -3.24 1.93
CA THR A 46 7.59 -4.02 2.20
C THR A 46 7.56 -5.28 1.34
N VAL A 47 8.60 -5.47 0.53
CA VAL A 47 8.73 -6.60 -0.40
C VAL A 47 10.09 -7.29 -0.24
N PRO A 48 10.22 -8.58 -0.56
CA PRO A 48 11.52 -9.25 -0.63
C PRO A 48 12.31 -8.78 -1.86
N ALA A 49 13.65 -8.77 -1.77
CA ALA A 49 14.56 -8.38 -2.85
C ALA A 49 14.57 -9.41 -3.99
N GLY A 50 14.63 -8.96 -5.24
CA GLY A 50 14.80 -9.78 -6.44
C GLY A 50 13.67 -10.75 -6.76
N GLU A 51 12.49 -10.56 -6.17
CA GLU A 51 11.37 -11.48 -6.29
C GLU A 51 10.27 -10.92 -7.22
N GLN A 52 9.50 -11.83 -7.80
CA GLN A 52 8.30 -11.49 -8.56
C GLN A 52 7.21 -10.98 -7.62
N ILE A 53 6.75 -9.76 -7.86
CA ILE A 53 5.72 -9.07 -7.08
C ILE A 53 4.45 -8.94 -7.91
N SER A 54 3.34 -9.38 -7.35
CA SER A 54 2.02 -9.12 -7.92
C SER A 54 1.57 -7.72 -7.49
N PHE A 55 1.46 -6.81 -8.45
CA PHE A 55 0.95 -5.47 -8.25
C PHE A 55 -0.55 -5.40 -8.56
N SER A 56 -1.31 -4.72 -7.73
CA SER A 56 -2.71 -4.38 -7.98
C SER A 56 -2.99 -2.97 -7.49
N ALA A 57 -3.55 -2.13 -8.35
CA ALA A 57 -3.95 -0.79 -8.01
C ALA A 57 -5.40 -0.53 -8.41
N THR A 58 -6.14 0.19 -7.56
CA THR A 58 -7.50 0.66 -7.85
C THR A 58 -7.55 2.16 -7.63
N ASN A 59 -7.99 2.90 -8.66
CA ASN A 59 -8.19 4.34 -8.56
C ASN A 59 -9.63 4.66 -8.16
N ASN A 60 -9.82 5.02 -6.89
CA ASN A 60 -11.09 5.48 -6.32
C ASN A 60 -11.18 7.02 -6.28
N GLY A 61 -10.21 7.72 -6.87
CA GLY A 61 -10.21 9.18 -7.00
C GLY A 61 -11.03 9.68 -8.18
N ALA A 62 -11.10 10.99 -8.34
CA ALA A 62 -11.83 11.68 -9.42
C ALA A 62 -10.94 11.99 -10.63
N VAL A 63 -9.61 11.87 -10.50
CA VAL A 63 -8.64 12.15 -11.56
C VAL A 63 -7.77 10.94 -11.87
N THR A 64 -7.08 10.95 -13.03
CA THR A 64 -6.13 9.92 -13.42
C THR A 64 -4.90 9.96 -12.51
N HIS A 65 -4.39 8.80 -12.14
CA HIS A 65 -3.17 8.63 -11.38
C HIS A 65 -2.18 7.70 -12.10
N SER A 66 -0.93 7.71 -11.65
CA SER A 66 0.10 6.74 -12.02
C SER A 66 0.80 6.21 -10.76
N PHE A 67 1.52 5.12 -10.89
CA PHE A 67 2.32 4.54 -9.82
C PHE A 67 3.73 4.32 -10.34
N VAL A 68 4.68 5.11 -9.85
CA VAL A 68 6.06 5.16 -10.35
C VAL A 68 7.02 4.84 -9.21
N ILE A 69 7.81 3.78 -9.35
CA ILE A 69 8.91 3.44 -8.42
C ILE A 69 10.19 4.02 -8.99
N MET A 70 10.88 4.87 -8.23
CA MET A 70 12.16 5.43 -8.63
C MET A 70 13.30 4.43 -8.36
N LYS A 71 14.45 4.57 -9.05
CA LYS A 71 15.66 3.78 -8.81
C LYS A 71 16.24 4.07 -7.42
N SER A 72 17.08 3.16 -6.95
CA SER A 72 17.78 3.28 -5.65
C SER A 72 18.52 4.62 -5.52
N GLY A 73 18.32 5.28 -4.37
CA GLY A 73 18.99 6.56 -4.06
C GLY A 73 18.47 7.78 -4.82
N VAL A 74 17.50 7.60 -5.72
CA VAL A 74 16.86 8.71 -6.43
C VAL A 74 15.69 9.25 -5.61
N GLN A 75 15.66 10.55 -5.43
CA GLN A 75 14.52 11.31 -4.91
C GLN A 75 14.18 12.42 -5.89
N VAL A 76 12.91 12.53 -6.22
CA VAL A 76 12.44 13.61 -7.09
C VAL A 76 12.50 14.93 -6.33
N ALA A 77 13.08 15.96 -6.95
CA ALA A 77 13.25 17.27 -6.34
C ALA A 77 12.25 18.27 -6.93
N GLY A 78 11.38 18.77 -6.07
CA GLY A 78 10.42 19.80 -6.42
C GLY A 78 9.23 19.29 -7.25
N HIS A 79 9.43 18.87 -8.48
CA HIS A 79 8.38 18.34 -9.37
C HIS A 79 8.93 17.25 -10.29
N PHE A 80 8.08 16.29 -10.61
CA PHE A 80 8.43 15.22 -11.53
C PHE A 80 8.34 15.70 -12.98
N THR A 81 9.39 15.42 -13.77
CA THR A 81 9.53 15.88 -15.16
C THR A 81 10.05 14.78 -16.07
N ASP A 82 10.08 15.03 -17.37
CA ASP A 82 10.67 14.12 -18.34
C ASP A 82 12.14 13.81 -18.08
N THR A 83 12.88 14.71 -17.40
CA THR A 83 14.27 14.48 -17.01
C THR A 83 14.44 13.44 -15.90
N ASP A 84 13.38 13.12 -15.19
CA ASP A 84 13.37 12.10 -14.13
C ASP A 84 13.06 10.70 -14.69
N LYS A 85 12.44 10.61 -15.87
CA LYS A 85 12.06 9.33 -16.49
C LYS A 85 13.18 8.31 -16.62
N PRO A 86 14.43 8.66 -16.96
CA PRO A 86 15.55 7.70 -16.97
C PRO A 86 15.85 7.06 -15.61
N ASN A 87 15.34 7.66 -14.54
CA ASN A 87 15.50 7.20 -13.16
C ASN A 87 14.32 6.36 -12.64
N ILE A 88 13.34 6.07 -13.49
CA ILE A 88 12.26 5.15 -13.16
C ILE A 88 12.81 3.72 -13.11
N TYR A 89 12.48 2.98 -12.05
CA TYR A 89 12.72 1.57 -11.94
C TYR A 89 11.61 0.76 -12.60
N TRP A 90 10.37 1.08 -12.25
CA TRP A 90 9.16 0.46 -12.79
C TRP A 90 7.95 1.38 -12.61
N ASP A 91 7.00 1.33 -13.53
CA ASP A 91 5.81 2.17 -13.45
C ASP A 91 4.57 1.55 -14.10
N VAL A 92 3.41 2.07 -13.69
CA VAL A 92 2.12 1.96 -14.38
C VAL A 92 1.56 3.36 -14.59
N GLU A 93 1.45 3.72 -15.86
CA GLU A 93 0.92 5.02 -16.26
C GLU A 93 -0.62 4.97 -16.41
N GLN A 94 -1.27 6.11 -16.20
CA GLN A 94 -2.66 6.41 -16.59
C GLN A 94 -3.71 5.40 -16.08
N ILE A 95 -3.83 5.26 -14.78
CA ILE A 95 -4.93 4.55 -14.15
C ILE A 95 -6.09 5.55 -13.99
N ALA A 96 -7.10 5.45 -14.87
CA ALA A 96 -8.22 6.38 -14.87
C ALA A 96 -9.16 6.18 -13.66
N PRO A 97 -10.00 7.18 -13.32
CA PRO A 97 -11.00 7.05 -12.27
C PRO A 97 -11.85 5.79 -12.40
N GLY A 98 -12.00 5.05 -11.31
CA GLY A 98 -12.75 3.79 -11.24
C GLY A 98 -12.07 2.59 -11.85
N GLN A 99 -10.88 2.74 -12.45
CA GLN A 99 -10.14 1.62 -13.02
C GLN A 99 -9.32 0.88 -11.97
N SER A 100 -9.16 -0.43 -12.22
CA SER A 100 -8.21 -1.30 -11.51
C SER A 100 -7.26 -1.93 -12.52
N VAL A 101 -5.99 -2.01 -12.16
CA VAL A 101 -4.93 -2.66 -12.94
C VAL A 101 -4.28 -3.76 -12.14
N LYS A 102 -3.76 -4.78 -12.85
CA LYS A 102 -2.96 -5.86 -12.26
C LYS A 102 -1.77 -6.11 -13.16
N GLU A 103 -0.59 -6.05 -12.57
CA GLU A 103 0.69 -6.21 -13.25
C GLU A 103 1.62 -7.10 -12.42
N MET A 104 2.69 -7.55 -13.05
CA MET A 104 3.78 -8.26 -12.38
C MET A 104 5.08 -7.51 -12.63
N PHE A 105 5.88 -7.34 -11.59
CA PHE A 105 7.23 -6.80 -11.74
C PHE A 105 8.21 -7.55 -10.83
N THR A 106 9.50 -7.48 -11.15
CA THR A 106 10.54 -7.98 -10.25
C THR A 106 10.97 -6.85 -9.33
N SER A 107 10.94 -7.09 -8.02
CA SER A 107 11.43 -6.09 -7.05
C SER A 107 12.93 -5.85 -7.24
N PRO A 108 13.46 -4.68 -6.82
CA PRO A 108 14.90 -4.43 -6.84
C PRO A 108 15.70 -5.50 -6.09
N ASP A 109 16.89 -5.83 -6.61
CA ASP A 109 17.81 -6.76 -5.95
C ASP A 109 18.47 -6.16 -4.72
N ASP A 110 18.69 -4.84 -4.73
CA ASP A 110 19.34 -4.12 -3.64
C ASP A 110 18.34 -3.79 -2.53
N PRO A 111 18.53 -4.30 -1.28
CA PRO A 111 17.72 -3.88 -0.15
C PRO A 111 17.86 -2.40 0.14
N GLY A 112 16.75 -1.75 0.49
CA GLY A 112 16.74 -0.32 0.76
C GLY A 112 15.36 0.30 0.66
N GLN A 113 15.33 1.63 0.75
CA GLN A 113 14.11 2.41 0.55
C GLN A 113 14.12 3.03 -0.84
N TYR A 114 13.00 2.87 -1.53
CA TYR A 114 12.75 3.42 -2.85
C TYR A 114 11.56 4.38 -2.76
N GLU A 115 11.67 5.52 -3.43
CA GLU A 115 10.58 6.47 -3.52
C GLU A 115 9.51 5.97 -4.50
N ILE A 116 8.25 6.14 -4.14
CA ILE A 116 7.10 5.95 -5.01
C ILE A 116 6.41 7.29 -5.16
N ILE A 117 6.08 7.65 -6.40
CA ILE A 117 5.40 8.90 -6.71
C ILE A 117 4.22 8.67 -7.67
N CYS A 118 3.31 9.62 -7.72
CA CYS A 118 2.42 9.80 -8.86
C CYS A 118 3.11 10.71 -9.88
N GLY A 119 3.34 10.22 -11.10
CA GLY A 119 4.00 10.97 -12.17
C GLY A 119 3.07 11.92 -12.94
N VAL A 120 1.79 12.02 -12.57
CA VAL A 120 0.86 12.98 -13.15
C VAL A 120 1.23 14.39 -12.65
N ALA A 121 1.34 15.35 -13.57
CA ALA A 121 1.77 16.72 -13.25
C ALA A 121 0.96 17.33 -12.10
N GLY A 122 1.63 17.89 -11.10
CA GLY A 122 1.04 18.51 -9.91
C GLY A 122 0.69 17.54 -8.77
N HIS A 123 0.67 16.22 -9.03
CA HIS A 123 0.26 15.23 -8.00
C HIS A 123 1.38 14.95 -7.00
N PHE A 124 2.62 14.85 -7.48
CA PHE A 124 3.79 14.73 -6.60
C PHE A 124 3.91 15.94 -5.67
N GLU A 125 3.76 17.15 -6.23
CA GLU A 125 3.80 18.42 -5.49
C GLU A 125 2.66 18.54 -4.48
N ALA A 126 1.51 17.91 -4.76
CA ALA A 126 0.39 17.80 -3.83
C ALA A 126 0.62 16.75 -2.72
N GLY A 127 1.78 16.07 -2.72
CA GLY A 127 2.15 15.09 -1.71
C GLY A 127 1.76 13.66 -2.02
N MET A 128 1.42 13.32 -3.28
CA MET A 128 1.09 11.95 -3.68
C MET A 128 2.36 11.10 -3.81
N VAL A 129 2.85 10.67 -2.65
CA VAL A 129 4.08 9.88 -2.49
C VAL A 129 3.86 8.67 -1.59
N ALA A 130 4.70 7.66 -1.77
CA ALA A 130 4.75 6.47 -0.94
C ALA A 130 6.19 5.93 -0.86
N LYS A 131 6.39 4.82 -0.16
CA LYS A 131 7.70 4.18 0.02
C LYS A 131 7.62 2.70 -0.28
N LEU A 132 8.60 2.18 -1.01
CA LEU A 132 8.87 0.77 -1.12
C LEU A 132 10.10 0.43 -0.27
N ILE A 133 9.94 -0.49 0.67
CA ILE A 133 11.02 -1.04 1.49
C ILE A 133 11.35 -2.40 0.92
N VAL A 134 12.54 -2.56 0.38
CA VAL A 134 13.07 -3.83 -0.12
C VAL A 134 13.94 -4.45 0.97
N VAL A 135 13.66 -5.69 1.33
CA VAL A 135 14.37 -6.45 2.37
C VAL A 135 14.92 -7.76 1.81
N LYS A 136 15.96 -8.29 2.48
CA LYS A 136 16.55 -9.60 2.15
C LYS A 136 15.61 -10.73 2.48
#